data_d4026708e5639c1c6f1ecfde846c8f8f
#
_entry.id   d4026708e5639c1c6f1ecfde846c8f8f
#
_cell.length_a   1.000
_cell.length_b   1.000
_cell.length_c   1.000
_cell.angle_alpha   90.00
_cell.angle_beta   90.00
_cell.angle_gamma   90.00
#
_symmetry.space_group_name_H-M   'P 1'
#
loop_
_entity.id
_entity.type
_entity.pdbx_description
1 polymer ?
#
loop_
_entity_poly.entity_id
_entity_poly.type
_entity_poly.pdbx_seq_one_letter_code
_entity_poly.pdbx_strand_id
1 'polypeptide(L)'
;MKFSERCMIRLLGDMRSYNYVIVPIHDFDQVIYKIRAIDFDQQSYEGEFSLYRPQLFKDNEPIIDLVKNKLLVESINQYKIEERAIVVKRLLGSKNKIESLIESMKFDKISSDEKVNKLTQQIYFLTKDNSFKNLKSMGEVLEKSFNYLISNYENHEMLRINKVF
;
A
#
# COMPACT_ATOMS: atom_id res chain seq x y z
N MET A 1 11.19 3.05 -0.38
CA MET A 1 9.95 3.88 -0.36
C MET A 1 8.82 3.25 -1.17
N LYS A 2 8.98 2.99 -2.49
CA LYS A 2 7.92 2.36 -3.34
C LYS A 2 7.36 1.06 -2.76
N PHE A 3 8.21 0.19 -2.21
CA PHE A 3 7.77 -1.05 -1.56
C PHE A 3 6.87 -0.79 -0.34
N SER A 4 7.23 0.16 0.53
CA SER A 4 6.41 0.53 1.69
C SER A 4 5.03 1.06 1.29
N GLU A 5 4.94 1.90 0.23
CA GLU A 5 3.64 2.36 -0.28
C GLU A 5 2.77 1.18 -0.75
N ARG A 6 3.37 0.21 -1.49
CA ARG A 6 2.64 -0.99 -1.90
C ARG A 6 2.12 -1.81 -0.74
N CYS A 7 2.91 -1.97 0.31
CA CYS A 7 2.50 -2.73 1.49
C CYS A 7 1.30 -2.09 2.17
N MET A 8 1.33 -0.77 2.37
CA MET A 8 0.21 -0.04 2.97
C MET A 8 -1.06 -0.11 2.12
N ILE A 9 -0.95 0.13 0.81
CA ILE A 9 -2.11 0.13 -0.09
C ILE A 9 -2.77 -1.24 -0.19
N ARG A 10 -1.96 -2.29 -0.24
CA ARG A 10 -2.41 -3.67 -0.41
C ARG A 10 -2.67 -4.40 0.90
N LEU A 11 -2.51 -3.73 2.02
CA LEU A 11 -2.56 -4.32 3.36
C LEU A 11 -1.67 -5.58 3.45
N LEU A 12 -0.43 -5.47 2.95
CA LEU A 12 0.55 -6.54 2.99
C LEU A 12 1.36 -6.41 4.29
N GLY A 13 1.02 -7.23 5.26
CA GLY A 13 1.57 -7.19 6.62
C GLY A 13 2.89 -7.94 6.76
N ASP A 14 3.54 -7.72 7.89
CA ASP A 14 4.75 -8.41 8.37
C ASP A 14 5.92 -8.45 7.37
N MET A 15 6.12 -7.40 6.60
CA MET A 15 7.22 -7.29 5.64
C MET A 15 8.55 -7.00 6.34
N ARG A 16 9.02 -7.96 7.15
CA ARG A 16 10.36 -8.01 7.73
C ARG A 16 11.40 -8.41 6.68
N SER A 17 12.68 -8.29 7.01
CA SER A 17 13.78 -8.53 6.07
C SER A 17 13.80 -9.92 5.43
N TYR A 18 13.23 -10.92 6.08
CA TYR A 18 13.14 -12.31 5.57
C TYR A 18 11.85 -12.60 4.76
N ASN A 19 10.87 -11.68 4.73
CA ASN A 19 9.60 -11.82 4.01
C ASN A 19 9.62 -11.13 2.64
N TYR A 20 10.77 -10.63 2.21
CA TYR A 20 10.96 -10.09 0.87
C TYR A 20 12.38 -10.37 0.35
N VAL A 21 12.56 -10.25 -0.95
CA VAL A 21 13.85 -10.36 -1.62
C VAL A 21 14.17 -9.09 -2.41
N ILE A 22 15.46 -8.79 -2.54
CA ILE A 22 15.96 -7.72 -3.39
C ILE A 22 16.42 -8.35 -4.69
N VAL A 23 15.76 -7.99 -5.80
CA VAL A 23 16.03 -8.53 -7.13
C VAL A 23 16.77 -7.49 -7.95
N PRO A 24 18.03 -7.74 -8.36
CA PRO A 24 18.71 -6.89 -9.32
C PRO A 24 18.05 -7.05 -10.70
N ILE A 25 17.84 -5.93 -11.38
CA ILE A 25 17.36 -5.88 -12.76
C ILE A 25 18.40 -5.10 -13.55
N HIS A 26 18.97 -5.73 -14.55
CA HIS A 26 19.88 -5.09 -15.48
C HIS A 26 19.07 -4.31 -16.52
N ASP A 27 19.29 -3.02 -16.60
CA ASP A 27 18.65 -2.11 -17.56
C ASP A 27 19.75 -1.31 -18.25
N PHE A 28 20.16 -1.76 -19.44
CA PHE A 28 21.32 -1.25 -20.18
C PHE A 28 22.58 -1.15 -19.28
N ASP A 29 23.05 0.05 -19.00
CA ASP A 29 24.25 0.32 -18.21
C ASP A 29 24.01 0.45 -16.71
N GLN A 30 22.75 0.22 -16.26
CA GLN A 30 22.37 0.41 -14.87
C GLN A 30 21.83 -0.88 -14.24
N VAL A 31 22.08 -1.04 -12.95
CA VAL A 31 21.44 -2.09 -12.15
C VAL A 31 20.38 -1.44 -11.24
N ILE A 32 19.13 -1.80 -11.47
CA ILE A 32 18.01 -1.33 -10.66
C ILE A 32 17.64 -2.44 -9.68
N TYR A 33 17.50 -2.10 -8.41
CA TYR A 33 17.11 -3.05 -7.36
C TYR A 33 15.61 -2.93 -7.07
N LYS A 34 14.88 -4.04 -7.22
CA LYS A 34 13.46 -4.13 -6.87
C LYS A 34 13.24 -5.02 -5.66
N ILE A 35 12.48 -4.52 -4.68
CA ILE A 35 12.02 -5.32 -3.55
C ILE A 35 10.73 -6.04 -3.93
N ARG A 36 10.70 -7.37 -3.73
CA ARG A 36 9.54 -8.23 -3.95
C ARG A 36 9.20 -8.98 -2.68
N ALA A 37 7.96 -8.91 -2.25
CA ALA A 37 7.43 -9.78 -1.19
C ALA A 37 7.46 -11.25 -1.67
N ILE A 38 7.77 -12.15 -0.75
CA ILE A 38 7.76 -13.60 -0.97
C ILE A 38 6.82 -14.32 0.01
N ASP A 39 6.40 -13.64 1.06
CA ASP A 39 5.44 -14.12 2.04
C ASP A 39 4.17 -13.25 2.03
N PHE A 40 3.00 -13.88 2.00
CA PHE A 40 1.70 -13.22 1.87
C PHE A 40 0.68 -13.70 2.93
N ASP A 41 1.09 -14.50 3.89
CA ASP A 41 0.20 -15.07 4.90
C ASP A 41 -0.44 -14.00 5.80
N GLN A 42 0.22 -12.86 5.97
CA GLN A 42 -0.28 -11.72 6.75
C GLN A 42 -0.96 -10.63 5.88
N GLN A 43 -1.30 -10.95 4.63
CA GLN A 43 -2.02 -10.00 3.78
C GLN A 43 -3.47 -9.85 4.23
N SER A 44 -3.88 -8.61 4.52
CA SER A 44 -5.24 -8.27 4.99
C SER A 44 -5.68 -9.06 6.22
N TYR A 45 -4.75 -9.40 7.11
CA TYR A 45 -5.03 -10.22 8.28
C TYR A 45 -4.97 -9.44 9.60
N GLU A 46 -4.04 -8.48 9.73
CA GLU A 46 -3.76 -7.81 10.98
C GLU A 46 -4.62 -6.56 11.22
N GLY A 47 -4.96 -6.33 12.50
CA GLY A 47 -5.72 -5.16 12.94
C GLY A 47 -4.87 -3.92 13.20
N GLU A 48 -3.55 -4.06 13.26
CA GLU A 48 -2.64 -2.93 13.48
C GLU A 48 -2.11 -2.39 12.18
N PHE A 49 -2.43 -1.14 11.84
CA PHE A 49 -1.95 -0.50 10.61
C PHE A 49 -0.42 -0.39 10.54
N SER A 50 0.25 -0.30 11.70
CA SER A 50 1.71 -0.30 11.80
C SER A 50 2.36 -1.55 11.18
N LEU A 51 1.69 -2.70 11.21
CA LEU A 51 2.19 -3.97 10.66
C LEU A 51 2.22 -3.97 9.12
N TYR A 52 1.51 -3.05 8.47
CA TYR A 52 1.55 -2.82 7.02
C TYR A 52 2.61 -1.78 6.61
N ARG A 53 3.48 -1.38 7.54
CA ARG A 53 4.50 -0.35 7.36
C ARG A 53 5.90 -0.93 7.55
N PRO A 54 6.53 -1.51 6.51
CA PRO A 54 7.85 -2.16 6.59
C PRO A 54 8.93 -1.30 7.25
N GLN A 55 8.82 0.03 7.11
CA GLN A 55 9.76 0.97 7.70
C GLN A 55 9.74 1.04 9.23
N LEU A 56 8.76 0.40 9.89
CA LEU A 56 8.68 0.36 11.36
C LEU A 56 9.31 -0.90 11.96
N PHE A 57 9.67 -1.88 11.13
CA PHE A 57 10.34 -3.09 11.61
C PHE A 57 11.83 -2.83 11.80
N LYS A 58 12.35 -3.20 12.97
CA LYS A 58 13.77 -3.05 13.32
C LYS A 58 14.69 -3.75 12.31
N ASP A 59 14.28 -4.89 11.78
CA ASP A 59 15.06 -5.66 10.81
C ASP A 59 15.29 -4.90 9.50
N ASN A 60 14.48 -3.88 9.20
CA ASN A 60 14.60 -3.04 8.02
C ASN A 60 15.40 -1.74 8.27
N GLU A 61 15.85 -1.52 9.49
CA GLU A 61 16.55 -0.29 9.91
C GLU A 61 17.73 0.06 8.97
N PRO A 62 18.61 -0.88 8.56
CA PRO A 62 19.72 -0.56 7.66
C PRO A 62 19.27 0.06 6.33
N ILE A 63 18.17 -0.41 5.76
CA ILE A 63 17.61 0.15 4.51
C ILE A 63 16.97 1.51 4.77
N ILE A 64 16.30 1.67 5.90
CA ILE A 64 15.67 2.94 6.28
C ILE A 64 16.71 4.03 6.54
N ASP A 65 17.80 3.70 7.19
CA ASP A 65 18.89 4.63 7.44
C ASP A 65 19.61 5.03 6.13
N LEU A 66 19.77 4.10 5.21
CA LEU A 66 20.26 4.42 3.86
C LEU A 66 19.34 5.44 3.15
N VAL A 67 18.02 5.24 3.24
CA VAL A 67 17.03 6.18 2.68
C VAL A 67 17.13 7.55 3.32
N LYS A 68 17.16 7.62 4.66
CA LYS A 68 17.28 8.88 5.41
C LYS A 68 18.55 9.65 5.07
N ASN A 69 19.66 8.94 4.91
CA ASN A 69 20.97 9.53 4.68
C ASN A 69 21.24 9.91 3.22
N LYS A 70 20.52 9.34 2.26
CA LYS A 70 20.79 9.47 0.82
C LYS A 70 19.69 10.17 0.03
N LEU A 71 18.47 10.27 0.57
CA LEU A 71 17.34 10.84 -0.16
C LEU A 71 16.81 12.10 0.52
N LEU A 72 16.50 13.09 -0.30
CA LEU A 72 15.75 14.28 0.11
C LEU A 72 14.27 13.93 0.31
N VAL A 73 13.57 14.70 1.13
CA VAL A 73 12.14 14.51 1.41
C VAL A 73 11.32 14.60 0.13
N GLU A 74 11.67 15.49 -0.77
CA GLU A 74 11.04 15.68 -2.08
C GLU A 74 11.16 14.41 -2.93
N SER A 75 12.34 13.80 -2.97
CA SER A 75 12.57 12.53 -3.68
C SER A 75 11.75 11.39 -3.08
N ILE A 76 11.67 11.33 -1.76
CA ILE A 76 10.83 10.34 -1.05
C ILE A 76 9.36 10.50 -1.45
N ASN A 77 8.85 11.73 -1.45
CA ASN A 77 7.48 12.03 -1.83
C ASN A 77 7.21 11.72 -3.31
N GLN A 78 8.16 12.04 -4.19
CA GLN A 78 8.07 11.70 -5.61
C GLN A 78 7.96 10.18 -5.82
N TYR A 79 8.79 9.38 -5.17
CA TYR A 79 8.70 7.91 -5.25
C TYR A 79 7.37 7.35 -4.74
N LYS A 80 6.77 7.96 -3.72
CA LYS A 80 5.44 7.56 -3.25
C LYS A 80 4.36 7.86 -4.29
N ILE A 81 4.38 9.06 -4.88
CA ILE A 81 3.43 9.47 -5.92
C ILE A 81 3.53 8.54 -7.14
N GLU A 82 4.74 8.25 -7.60
CA GLU A 82 4.98 7.33 -8.72
C GLU A 82 4.42 5.94 -8.45
N GLU A 83 4.65 5.39 -7.25
CA GLU A 83 4.13 4.07 -6.92
C GLU A 83 2.60 4.05 -6.83
N ARG A 84 1.98 5.07 -6.25
CA ARG A 84 0.53 5.23 -6.23
C ARG A 84 -0.05 5.27 -7.64
N ALA A 85 0.54 6.04 -8.55
CA ALA A 85 0.14 6.10 -9.95
C ALA A 85 0.22 4.72 -10.64
N ILE A 86 1.29 3.96 -10.40
CA ILE A 86 1.44 2.61 -10.94
C ILE A 86 0.37 1.68 -10.39
N VAL A 87 0.08 1.76 -9.09
CA VAL A 87 -0.96 0.92 -8.46
C VAL A 87 -2.33 1.27 -9.04
N VAL A 88 -2.69 2.54 -9.13
CA VAL A 88 -3.97 2.98 -9.74
C VAL A 88 -4.12 2.46 -11.16
N LYS A 89 -3.10 2.61 -12.02
CA LYS A 89 -3.14 2.08 -13.38
C LYS A 89 -3.41 0.57 -13.43
N ARG A 90 -2.81 -0.19 -12.50
CA ARG A 90 -3.02 -1.64 -12.40
C ARG A 90 -4.42 -1.99 -11.88
N LEU A 91 -4.94 -1.25 -10.90
CA LEU A 91 -6.29 -1.42 -10.38
C LEU A 91 -7.32 -1.21 -11.49
N LEU A 92 -7.21 -0.10 -12.23
CA LEU A 92 -8.11 0.21 -13.34
C LEU A 92 -7.98 -0.77 -14.50
N GLY A 93 -6.75 -1.17 -14.87
CA GLY A 93 -6.49 -2.12 -15.96
C GLY A 93 -6.87 -3.57 -15.64
N SER A 94 -7.12 -3.91 -14.38
CA SER A 94 -7.48 -5.26 -13.93
C SER A 94 -8.79 -5.29 -13.13
N LYS A 95 -9.68 -4.32 -13.37
CA LYS A 95 -10.88 -4.06 -12.59
C LYS A 95 -11.70 -5.33 -12.30
N ASN A 96 -12.09 -6.08 -13.31
CA ASN A 96 -12.91 -7.28 -13.14
C ASN A 96 -12.28 -8.36 -12.25
N LYS A 97 -10.94 -8.54 -12.38
CA LYS A 97 -10.21 -9.51 -11.53
C LYS A 97 -10.16 -9.06 -10.08
N ILE A 98 -9.98 -7.77 -9.85
CA ILE A 98 -9.91 -7.19 -8.51
C ILE A 98 -11.28 -7.22 -7.85
N GLU A 99 -12.33 -6.87 -8.56
CA GLU A 99 -13.72 -6.97 -8.07
C GLU A 99 -14.07 -8.40 -7.66
N SER A 100 -13.75 -9.38 -8.50
CA SER A 100 -13.96 -10.80 -8.16
C SER A 100 -13.17 -11.25 -6.93
N LEU A 101 -11.92 -10.81 -6.78
CA LEU A 101 -11.11 -11.11 -5.60
C LEU A 101 -11.73 -10.47 -4.34
N ILE A 102 -12.10 -9.20 -4.41
CA ILE A 102 -12.69 -8.48 -3.29
C ILE A 102 -14.01 -9.10 -2.87
N GLU A 103 -14.86 -9.49 -3.81
CA GLU A 103 -16.12 -10.18 -3.49
C GLU A 103 -15.84 -11.49 -2.73
N SER A 104 -14.90 -12.31 -3.18
CA SER A 104 -14.49 -13.50 -2.42
C SER A 104 -14.01 -13.15 -1.01
N MET A 105 -13.18 -12.12 -0.87
CA MET A 105 -12.66 -11.68 0.43
C MET A 105 -13.72 -11.09 1.37
N LYS A 106 -14.84 -10.60 0.85
CA LYS A 106 -15.96 -10.13 1.69
C LYS A 106 -16.72 -11.27 2.35
N PHE A 107 -16.81 -12.41 1.67
CA PHE A 107 -17.48 -13.61 2.20
C PHE A 107 -16.58 -14.44 3.11
N ASP A 108 -15.27 -14.41 2.88
CA ASP A 108 -14.31 -15.16 3.69
C ASP A 108 -14.02 -14.44 5.01
N LYS A 109 -14.04 -15.17 6.11
CA LYS A 109 -13.62 -14.65 7.41
C LYS A 109 -12.08 -14.68 7.52
N ILE A 110 -11.42 -13.79 6.78
CA ILE A 110 -9.96 -13.67 6.74
C ILE A 110 -9.39 -13.29 8.10
N SER A 111 -10.13 -12.48 8.88
CA SER A 111 -9.68 -11.97 10.17
C SER A 111 -10.84 -11.83 11.16
N SER A 112 -10.52 -11.61 12.44
CA SER A 112 -11.54 -11.37 13.46
C SER A 112 -12.18 -9.99 13.34
N ASP A 113 -13.43 -9.88 13.78
CA ASP A 113 -14.17 -8.61 13.77
C ASP A 113 -13.45 -7.53 14.60
N GLU A 114 -12.77 -7.94 15.68
CA GLU A 114 -11.93 -7.04 16.50
C GLU A 114 -10.78 -6.44 15.69
N LYS A 115 -10.06 -7.26 14.92
CA LYS A 115 -8.96 -6.79 14.07
C LYS A 115 -9.47 -5.87 12.95
N VAL A 116 -10.59 -6.21 12.32
CA VAL A 116 -11.23 -5.35 11.30
C VAL A 116 -11.60 -4.00 11.89
N ASN A 117 -12.29 -3.98 13.04
CA ASN A 117 -12.68 -2.74 13.71
C ASN A 117 -11.45 -1.89 14.09
N LYS A 118 -10.41 -2.50 14.63
CA LYS A 118 -9.18 -1.80 15.01
C LYS A 118 -8.50 -1.17 13.80
N LEU A 119 -8.35 -1.91 12.71
CA LEU A 119 -7.75 -1.42 11.47
C LEU A 119 -8.55 -0.25 10.87
N THR A 120 -9.87 -0.39 10.79
CA THR A 120 -10.75 0.65 10.23
C THR A 120 -10.68 1.94 11.04
N GLN A 121 -10.65 1.85 12.37
CA GLN A 121 -10.48 3.01 13.24
C GLN A 121 -9.14 3.71 13.01
N GLN A 122 -8.05 2.96 12.88
CA GLN A 122 -6.73 3.52 12.63
C GLN A 122 -6.64 4.20 11.25
N ILE A 123 -7.20 3.57 10.21
CA ILE A 123 -7.24 4.16 8.86
C ILE A 123 -8.11 5.41 8.86
N TYR A 124 -9.29 5.39 9.49
CA TYR A 124 -10.14 6.57 9.68
C TYR A 124 -9.37 7.71 10.36
N PHE A 125 -8.61 7.40 11.41
CA PHE A 125 -7.84 8.42 12.14
C PHE A 125 -6.77 9.09 11.27
N LEU A 126 -6.18 8.34 10.34
CA LEU A 126 -5.16 8.83 9.41
C LEU A 126 -5.76 9.60 8.23
N THR A 127 -6.87 9.12 7.67
CA THR A 127 -7.46 9.69 6.45
C THR A 127 -8.50 10.76 6.72
N LYS A 128 -9.13 10.73 7.91
CA LYS A 128 -10.32 11.50 8.28
C LYS A 128 -11.54 11.24 7.39
N ASP A 129 -11.52 10.16 6.61
CA ASP A 129 -12.62 9.77 5.73
C ASP A 129 -13.60 8.86 6.46
N ASN A 130 -14.82 9.36 6.66
CA ASN A 130 -15.88 8.63 7.36
C ASN A 130 -16.28 7.31 6.67
N SER A 131 -15.93 7.15 5.40
CA SER A 131 -16.25 5.95 4.65
C SER A 131 -15.49 4.70 5.13
N PHE A 132 -14.45 4.86 5.94
CA PHE A 132 -13.76 3.75 6.60
C PHE A 132 -14.48 3.29 7.89
N LYS A 133 -15.50 4.00 8.35
CA LYS A 133 -16.26 3.55 9.51
C LYS A 133 -17.22 2.43 9.14
N ASN A 134 -17.44 1.53 10.10
CA ASN A 134 -18.45 0.44 10.02
C ASN A 134 -18.19 -0.62 8.93
N LEU A 135 -16.96 -0.77 8.45
CA LEU A 135 -16.58 -1.87 7.58
C LEU A 135 -16.53 -3.17 8.39
N LYS A 136 -17.01 -4.28 7.80
CA LYS A 136 -17.24 -5.54 8.51
C LYS A 136 -16.26 -6.64 8.15
N SER A 137 -15.55 -6.50 7.03
CA SER A 137 -14.60 -7.51 6.56
C SER A 137 -13.31 -6.88 6.03
N MET A 138 -12.24 -7.66 5.99
CA MET A 138 -10.98 -7.21 5.38
C MET A 138 -11.13 -6.94 3.88
N GLY A 139 -12.04 -7.65 3.19
CA GLY A 139 -12.39 -7.37 1.80
C GLY A 139 -12.97 -5.96 1.62
N GLU A 140 -13.89 -5.55 2.49
CA GLU A 140 -14.43 -4.18 2.49
C GLU A 140 -13.36 -3.13 2.79
N VAL A 141 -12.46 -3.40 3.72
CA VAL A 141 -11.34 -2.48 4.05
C VAL A 141 -10.42 -2.31 2.83
N LEU A 142 -10.07 -3.40 2.15
CA LEU A 142 -9.20 -3.36 0.98
C LEU A 142 -9.87 -2.64 -0.19
N GLU A 143 -11.15 -2.94 -0.47
CA GLU A 143 -11.94 -2.24 -1.49
C GLU A 143 -11.96 -0.73 -1.24
N LYS A 144 -12.23 -0.35 0.01
CA LYS A 144 -12.29 1.06 0.38
C LYS A 144 -10.94 1.75 0.26
N SER A 145 -9.86 1.06 0.61
CA SER A 145 -8.50 1.57 0.45
C SER A 145 -8.16 1.81 -1.03
N PHE A 146 -8.57 0.91 -1.93
CA PHE A 146 -8.37 1.08 -3.37
C PHE A 146 -9.19 2.24 -3.93
N ASN A 147 -10.47 2.34 -3.57
CA ASN A 147 -11.33 3.43 -4.01
C ASN A 147 -10.84 4.80 -3.50
N TYR A 148 -10.37 4.87 -2.26
CA TYR A 148 -9.76 6.07 -1.70
C TYR A 148 -8.51 6.48 -2.48
N LEU A 149 -7.66 5.52 -2.84
CA LEU A 149 -6.46 5.80 -3.62
C LEU A 149 -6.80 6.31 -5.03
N ILE A 150 -7.76 5.68 -5.73
CA ILE A 150 -8.19 6.07 -7.07
C ILE A 150 -8.75 7.49 -7.05
N SER A 151 -9.67 7.79 -6.15
CA SER A 151 -10.30 9.12 -6.04
C SER A 151 -9.27 10.22 -5.75
N ASN A 152 -8.31 9.95 -4.87
CA ASN A 152 -7.25 10.94 -4.59
C ASN A 152 -6.29 11.11 -5.77
N TYR A 153 -6.02 10.07 -6.53
CA TYR A 153 -5.18 10.17 -7.73
C TYR A 153 -5.87 11.00 -8.82
N GLU A 154 -7.14 10.77 -9.10
CA GLU A 154 -7.93 11.53 -10.07
C GLU A 154 -8.01 13.00 -9.70
N ASN A 155 -8.24 13.33 -8.44
CA ASN A 155 -8.24 14.72 -7.96
C ASN A 155 -6.88 15.40 -8.15
N HIS A 156 -5.76 14.70 -7.94
CA HIS A 156 -4.43 15.23 -8.18
C HIS A 156 -4.12 15.47 -9.67
N GLU A 157 -4.56 14.58 -10.55
CA GLU A 157 -4.42 14.75 -11.99
C GLU A 157 -5.24 15.95 -12.50
N MET A 158 -6.49 16.11 -12.03
CA MET A 158 -7.33 17.26 -12.35
C MET A 158 -6.67 18.58 -11.91
N LEU A 159 -6.06 18.64 -10.72
CA LEU A 159 -5.35 19.82 -10.24
C LEU A 159 -4.09 20.14 -11.07
N ARG A 160 -3.42 19.14 -11.64
CA ARG A 160 -2.29 19.36 -12.56
C ARG A 160 -2.74 19.91 -13.89
N ILE A 161 -3.81 19.38 -14.48
CA ILE A 161 -4.39 19.85 -15.74
C ILE A 161 -4.84 21.30 -15.60
N ASN A 162 -5.50 21.67 -14.50
CA ASN A 162 -5.95 23.04 -14.25
C ASN A 162 -4.82 24.05 -13.98
N LYS A 163 -3.58 23.60 -13.74
CA LYS A 163 -2.40 24.47 -13.61
C LYS A 163 -1.63 24.69 -14.92
N VAL A 164 -1.98 23.95 -15.97
CA VAL A 164 -1.32 24.03 -17.29
C VAL A 164 -2.10 24.93 -18.25
N PHE A 165 -3.34 25.26 -17.92
CA PHE A 165 -4.20 26.23 -18.59
C PHE A 165 -4.51 27.43 -17.67
#